data_4e6547f28a003135a86c7f8a1e732d14
#
_entry.id   4e6547f28a003135a86c7f8a1e732d14
#
_cell.length_a   1.000
_cell.length_b   1.000
_cell.length_c   1.000
_cell.angle_alpha   90.00
_cell.angle_beta   90.00
_cell.angle_gamma   90.00
#
_symmetry.space_group_name_H-M   'P 1'
#
loop_
_entity.id
_entity.type
_entity.pdbx_description
1 polymer ?
#
loop_
_entity_poly.entity_id
_entity_poly.type
_entity_poly.pdbx_seq_one_letter_code
_entity_poly.pdbx_strand_id
1 'polypeptide(L)'
;VETVGPQSGGETGGVIGDTITPIRTGAYVVDGRGVIVAVNAVAERLLGRPAAGLVGADAHDLLHRTAHGETLPTSQCRMRPAFLAGRPAQDGGEWFEKGDGTLLPVAWSITPYDAGTDDTCALVLFHPREAPAEAPGAPASREGALDELERLALLAETTTQLTSTLSVDEAMRRLVALVLPRLADWAVIDLISERDEVWRTKVVHVEEGVPVPRPDLEGPMARVPAESQMPLSRALRGVSSTIAGPETYDRSPDSGIAVEQRRLFEATGMHSAAIAPIRGLREVLGALTLGRSERADAFTPDDLTLLEDITRRTGLALDNARLYQRQRKVAETMQRYLLPQLPRVPGLEMTSRYVPAPDASHVGGDWYDAFPLGEGDTALVIGDVSGHDLDAAAGMAQLRNVLRSYAWSSRDEPPGRVVERVDRAVLRITDVSMATLVLAVLGTDEDGRWTLRWTNAGHPPPLLVTREGVAGYLTEGGGMLLGTSTDRPRADGSTVLPPGATLVLYTDGLIEAPSHTIDDVLERLRRHAAALAHRPVGEFTDELLHRARPADNDDDVALLAVRVGARPVHVGPRPAGG
;
A
#
# COMPACT_ATOMS: atom_id res chain seq x y z
N VAL A 1 -25.12 -45.73 6.15
CA VAL A 1 -24.62 -45.12 4.90
C VAL A 1 -25.52 -43.94 4.61
N GLU A 2 -25.23 -42.78 5.14
CA GLU A 2 -25.87 -41.52 4.81
C GLU A 2 -24.85 -40.62 4.10
N THR A 3 -25.18 -40.27 2.88
CA THR A 3 -24.44 -39.34 2.04
C THR A 3 -24.76 -37.92 2.48
N VAL A 4 -23.77 -37.24 3.05
CA VAL A 4 -23.82 -35.79 3.29
C VAL A 4 -23.35 -35.09 2.00
N GLY A 5 -24.27 -34.32 1.39
CA GLY A 5 -23.97 -33.43 0.27
C GLY A 5 -23.31 -32.13 0.74
N PRO A 6 -22.63 -31.37 -0.12
CA PRO A 6 -21.84 -30.21 0.28
C PRO A 6 -22.70 -29.00 0.61
N GLN A 7 -22.63 -28.53 1.84
CA GLN A 7 -23.06 -27.20 2.26
C GLN A 7 -21.83 -26.26 2.22
N SER A 8 -21.73 -25.45 1.19
CA SER A 8 -20.74 -24.35 1.13
C SER A 8 -21.23 -23.11 0.36
N GLY A 9 -22.49 -22.71 0.61
CA GLY A 9 -23.07 -21.51 -0.03
C GLY A 9 -23.68 -20.50 0.95
N GLY A 10 -23.61 -20.72 2.27
CA GLY A 10 -24.43 -19.96 3.23
C GLY A 10 -23.79 -18.73 3.87
N GLU A 11 -22.49 -18.63 3.99
CA GLU A 11 -21.85 -17.54 4.76
C GLU A 11 -21.53 -16.30 3.94
N THR A 12 -21.18 -16.44 2.67
CA THR A 12 -20.87 -15.29 1.81
C THR A 12 -22.11 -14.48 1.43
N GLY A 13 -23.28 -15.13 1.28
CA GLY A 13 -24.54 -14.45 0.95
C GLY A 13 -25.06 -13.52 2.05
N GLY A 14 -24.77 -13.79 3.33
CA GLY A 14 -25.20 -12.98 4.47
C GLY A 14 -24.53 -11.62 4.54
N VAL A 15 -23.20 -11.56 4.39
CA VAL A 15 -22.42 -10.33 4.49
C VAL A 15 -22.68 -9.41 3.29
N ILE A 16 -22.85 -9.96 2.09
CA ILE A 16 -23.15 -9.21 0.87
C ILE A 16 -24.57 -8.63 0.93
N GLY A 17 -25.54 -9.41 1.43
CA GLY A 17 -26.93 -8.95 1.62
C GLY A 17 -27.00 -7.72 2.53
N ASP A 18 -26.29 -7.69 3.65
CA ASP A 18 -26.24 -6.56 4.57
C ASP A 18 -25.62 -5.30 3.93
N THR A 19 -24.68 -5.46 3.01
CA THR A 19 -24.00 -4.35 2.31
C THR A 19 -24.91 -3.63 1.32
N ILE A 20 -25.79 -4.35 0.62
CA ILE A 20 -26.69 -3.75 -0.39
C ILE A 20 -28.05 -3.33 0.16
N THR A 21 -28.40 -3.75 1.37
CA THR A 21 -29.69 -3.40 2.04
C THR A 21 -29.91 -1.88 2.17
N PRO A 22 -28.92 -1.03 2.51
CA PRO A 22 -29.13 0.42 2.63
C PRO A 22 -29.25 1.17 1.32
N ILE A 23 -29.03 0.51 0.16
CA ILE A 23 -29.08 1.14 -1.16
C ILE A 23 -30.55 1.42 -1.51
N ARG A 24 -30.86 2.69 -1.86
CA ARG A 24 -32.23 3.14 -2.15
C ARG A 24 -32.66 2.91 -3.61
N THR A 25 -31.83 2.38 -4.46
CA THR A 25 -32.13 1.95 -5.83
C THR A 25 -32.19 0.42 -5.91
N GLY A 26 -32.75 -0.16 -6.98
CA GLY A 26 -32.73 -1.59 -7.20
C GLY A 26 -31.30 -2.09 -7.28
N ALA A 27 -30.92 -3.06 -6.46
CA ALA A 27 -29.58 -3.61 -6.42
C ALA A 27 -29.61 -5.14 -6.35
N TYR A 28 -28.74 -5.78 -7.12
CA TYR A 28 -28.44 -7.20 -6.98
C TYR A 28 -26.96 -7.48 -7.25
N VAL A 29 -26.47 -8.58 -6.73
CA VAL A 29 -25.09 -9.04 -6.92
C VAL A 29 -25.12 -10.36 -7.67
N VAL A 30 -24.24 -10.49 -8.66
CA VAL A 30 -24.03 -11.74 -9.41
C VAL A 30 -22.65 -12.32 -9.12
N ASP A 31 -22.55 -13.65 -9.12
CA ASP A 31 -21.28 -14.39 -9.08
C ASP A 31 -20.59 -14.44 -10.45
N GLY A 32 -19.40 -15.07 -10.54
CA GLY A 32 -18.63 -15.22 -11.78
C GLY A 32 -19.35 -15.93 -12.93
N ARG A 33 -20.47 -16.59 -12.64
CA ARG A 33 -21.31 -17.28 -13.63
C ARG A 33 -22.51 -16.46 -14.09
N GLY A 34 -22.76 -15.30 -13.46
CA GLY A 34 -23.93 -14.46 -13.71
C GLY A 34 -25.16 -14.83 -12.88
N VAL A 35 -25.00 -15.70 -11.87
CA VAL A 35 -26.07 -16.11 -10.96
C VAL A 35 -26.26 -15.06 -9.87
N ILE A 36 -27.49 -14.66 -9.62
CA ILE A 36 -27.82 -13.70 -8.56
C ILE A 36 -27.57 -14.35 -7.18
N VAL A 37 -26.66 -13.74 -6.38
CA VAL A 37 -26.30 -14.21 -5.05
C VAL A 37 -26.91 -13.35 -3.93
N ALA A 38 -27.26 -12.11 -4.22
CA ALA A 38 -27.93 -11.21 -3.27
C ALA A 38 -28.81 -10.19 -4.00
N VAL A 39 -29.85 -9.72 -3.35
CA VAL A 39 -30.80 -8.72 -3.89
C VAL A 39 -31.32 -7.86 -2.73
N ASN A 40 -31.54 -6.56 -2.97
CA ASN A 40 -32.12 -5.68 -1.97
C ASN A 40 -33.66 -5.57 -2.10
N ALA A 41 -34.31 -5.10 -1.03
CA ALA A 41 -35.76 -4.95 -0.98
C ALA A 41 -36.33 -3.97 -2.04
N VAL A 42 -35.51 -3.07 -2.58
CA VAL A 42 -35.91 -2.16 -3.66
C VAL A 42 -36.02 -2.91 -4.97
N ALA A 43 -35.06 -3.78 -5.28
CA ALA A 43 -35.08 -4.63 -6.46
C ALA A 43 -36.28 -5.60 -6.44
N GLU A 44 -36.58 -6.21 -5.28
CA GLU A 44 -37.78 -7.07 -5.13
C GLU A 44 -39.06 -6.32 -5.49
N ARG A 45 -39.23 -5.09 -5.00
CA ARG A 45 -40.42 -4.27 -5.30
C ARG A 45 -40.47 -3.86 -6.78
N LEU A 46 -39.34 -3.43 -7.36
CA LEU A 46 -39.28 -2.98 -8.74
C LEU A 46 -39.53 -4.13 -9.73
N LEU A 47 -38.96 -5.30 -9.44
CA LEU A 47 -39.10 -6.49 -10.26
C LEU A 47 -40.40 -7.26 -9.97
N GLY A 48 -41.09 -6.96 -8.86
CA GLY A 48 -42.28 -7.70 -8.47
C GLY A 48 -41.98 -9.18 -8.18
N ARG A 49 -40.77 -9.52 -7.76
CA ARG A 49 -40.29 -10.88 -7.46
C ARG A 49 -39.67 -10.91 -6.06
N PRO A 50 -40.04 -11.86 -5.20
CA PRO A 50 -39.40 -12.00 -3.91
C PRO A 50 -37.95 -12.49 -4.06
N ALA A 51 -37.06 -12.20 -3.08
CA ALA A 51 -35.65 -12.61 -3.09
C ALA A 51 -35.48 -14.12 -3.35
N ALA A 52 -36.36 -14.96 -2.78
CA ALA A 52 -36.33 -16.41 -3.00
C ALA A 52 -36.55 -16.84 -4.46
N GLY A 53 -37.15 -15.98 -5.29
CA GLY A 53 -37.36 -16.22 -6.73
C GLY A 53 -36.29 -15.58 -7.62
N LEU A 54 -35.37 -14.79 -7.03
CA LEU A 54 -34.28 -14.09 -7.72
C LEU A 54 -32.94 -14.75 -7.43
N VAL A 55 -32.65 -15.00 -6.16
CA VAL A 55 -31.37 -15.61 -5.72
C VAL A 55 -31.26 -17.05 -6.24
N GLY A 56 -30.14 -17.36 -6.83
CA GLY A 56 -29.84 -18.66 -7.44
C GLY A 56 -30.25 -18.75 -8.93
N ALA A 57 -30.90 -17.73 -9.49
CA ALA A 57 -31.22 -17.67 -10.92
C ALA A 57 -30.14 -16.93 -11.72
N ASP A 58 -29.95 -17.29 -12.99
CA ASP A 58 -29.13 -16.53 -13.92
C ASP A 58 -29.82 -15.18 -14.22
N ALA A 59 -29.12 -14.08 -13.95
CA ALA A 59 -29.67 -12.73 -14.06
C ALA A 59 -30.07 -12.40 -15.53
N HIS A 60 -29.25 -12.85 -16.48
CA HIS A 60 -29.50 -12.59 -17.89
C HIS A 60 -30.75 -13.32 -18.39
N ASP A 61 -30.83 -14.61 -18.11
CA ASP A 61 -31.96 -15.42 -18.55
C ASP A 61 -33.28 -15.03 -17.88
N LEU A 62 -33.21 -14.64 -16.60
CA LEU A 62 -34.39 -14.29 -15.82
C LEU A 62 -34.92 -12.89 -16.13
N LEU A 63 -34.03 -11.90 -16.31
CA LEU A 63 -34.44 -10.48 -16.32
C LEU A 63 -34.36 -9.83 -17.70
N HIS A 64 -33.32 -10.11 -18.51
CA HIS A 64 -33.00 -9.30 -19.67
C HIS A 64 -33.90 -9.64 -20.86
N ARG A 65 -34.59 -8.61 -21.38
CA ARG A 65 -35.50 -8.72 -22.51
C ARG A 65 -35.22 -7.64 -23.56
N THR A 66 -35.65 -7.89 -24.78
CA THR A 66 -35.77 -6.86 -25.82
C THR A 66 -36.96 -5.95 -25.52
N ALA A 67 -37.07 -4.81 -26.23
CA ALA A 67 -38.25 -3.94 -26.14
C ALA A 67 -39.56 -4.62 -26.51
N HIS A 68 -39.50 -5.76 -27.18
CA HIS A 68 -40.66 -6.55 -27.62
C HIS A 68 -40.95 -7.75 -26.70
N GLY A 69 -40.21 -7.90 -25.60
CA GLY A 69 -40.42 -8.96 -24.59
C GLY A 69 -39.74 -10.29 -24.91
N GLU A 70 -38.97 -10.37 -25.97
CA GLU A 70 -38.20 -11.57 -26.31
C GLU A 70 -36.93 -11.64 -25.42
N THR A 71 -36.44 -12.85 -25.13
CA THR A 71 -35.19 -13.04 -24.41
C THR A 71 -34.05 -12.36 -25.17
N LEU A 72 -33.31 -11.47 -24.49
CA LEU A 72 -32.18 -10.75 -25.09
C LEU A 72 -31.06 -11.75 -25.42
N PRO A 73 -30.60 -11.85 -26.68
CA PRO A 73 -29.48 -12.72 -27.02
C PRO A 73 -28.22 -12.31 -26.22
N THR A 74 -27.47 -13.27 -25.69
CA THR A 74 -26.25 -13.02 -24.90
C THR A 74 -25.21 -12.17 -25.63
N SER A 75 -25.16 -12.27 -26.97
CA SER A 75 -24.29 -11.46 -27.84
C SER A 75 -24.70 -9.99 -27.94
N GLN A 76 -25.94 -9.66 -27.59
CA GLN A 76 -26.50 -8.30 -27.62
C GLN A 76 -26.61 -7.70 -26.21
N CYS A 77 -26.38 -8.47 -25.14
CA CYS A 77 -26.36 -7.98 -23.76
C CYS A 77 -25.12 -7.13 -23.53
N ARG A 78 -25.31 -5.88 -23.12
CA ARG A 78 -24.22 -4.94 -22.89
C ARG A 78 -23.56 -5.09 -21.52
N MET A 79 -24.27 -5.68 -20.56
CA MET A 79 -23.71 -5.96 -19.22
C MET A 79 -22.64 -7.05 -19.26
N ARG A 80 -22.85 -8.13 -20.02
CA ARG A 80 -21.99 -9.31 -20.01
C ARG A 80 -20.56 -9.06 -20.48
N PRO A 81 -20.29 -8.32 -21.58
CA PRO A 81 -18.92 -7.97 -21.96
C PRO A 81 -18.19 -7.13 -20.91
N ALA A 82 -18.90 -6.21 -20.25
CA ALA A 82 -18.35 -5.39 -19.18
C ALA A 82 -17.95 -6.26 -17.96
N PHE A 83 -18.83 -7.17 -17.57
CA PHE A 83 -18.59 -8.14 -16.52
C PHE A 83 -17.36 -9.01 -16.82
N LEU A 84 -17.31 -9.64 -18.00
CA LEU A 84 -16.19 -10.50 -18.41
C LEU A 84 -14.86 -9.74 -18.56
N ALA A 85 -14.91 -8.45 -18.90
CA ALA A 85 -13.73 -7.60 -19.00
C ALA A 85 -13.26 -7.05 -17.64
N GLY A 86 -13.98 -7.32 -16.55
CA GLY A 86 -13.68 -6.77 -15.22
C GLY A 86 -13.76 -5.24 -15.18
N ARG A 87 -14.57 -4.60 -16.02
CA ARG A 87 -14.68 -3.14 -16.14
C ARG A 87 -16.08 -2.66 -15.80
N PRO A 88 -16.22 -1.55 -15.07
CA PRO A 88 -17.51 -0.90 -14.87
C PRO A 88 -18.13 -0.47 -16.20
N ALA A 89 -19.43 -0.60 -16.31
CA ALA A 89 -20.22 -0.12 -17.45
C ALA A 89 -21.60 0.34 -17.01
N GLN A 90 -22.24 1.17 -17.84
CA GLN A 90 -23.59 1.64 -17.64
C GLN A 90 -24.32 1.80 -18.98
N ASP A 91 -25.63 1.62 -18.98
CA ASP A 91 -26.49 1.87 -20.14
C ASP A 91 -27.94 2.14 -19.72
N GLY A 92 -28.71 2.80 -20.56
CA GLY A 92 -30.12 3.12 -20.33
C GLY A 92 -31.10 2.44 -21.32
N GLY A 93 -30.67 1.44 -22.08
CA GLY A 93 -31.45 0.87 -23.19
C GLY A 93 -31.98 -0.55 -23.00
N GLU A 94 -31.93 -1.12 -21.78
CA GLU A 94 -32.39 -2.49 -21.55
C GLU A 94 -33.77 -2.57 -20.88
N TRP A 95 -34.40 -3.74 -21.02
CA TRP A 95 -35.71 -4.05 -20.44
C TRP A 95 -35.61 -5.24 -19.51
N PHE A 96 -36.14 -5.12 -18.28
CA PHE A 96 -36.22 -6.23 -17.35
C PHE A 96 -37.66 -6.78 -17.29
N GLU A 97 -37.79 -8.10 -17.25
CA GLU A 97 -39.06 -8.75 -17.05
C GLU A 97 -39.43 -8.82 -15.57
N LYS A 98 -40.60 -8.28 -15.22
CA LYS A 98 -41.16 -8.36 -13.87
C LYS A 98 -41.82 -9.71 -13.60
N GLY A 99 -42.14 -9.97 -12.35
CA GLY A 99 -42.80 -11.20 -11.93
C GLY A 99 -44.20 -11.40 -12.52
N ASP A 100 -44.86 -10.34 -12.95
CA ASP A 100 -46.17 -10.35 -13.61
C ASP A 100 -46.08 -10.46 -15.15
N GLY A 101 -44.85 -10.61 -15.69
CA GLY A 101 -44.59 -10.69 -17.13
C GLY A 101 -44.58 -9.33 -17.83
N THR A 102 -44.75 -8.21 -17.10
CA THR A 102 -44.64 -6.88 -17.70
C THR A 102 -43.16 -6.48 -17.84
N LEU A 103 -42.88 -5.61 -18.82
CA LEU A 103 -41.55 -5.14 -19.10
C LEU A 103 -41.27 -3.82 -18.34
N LEU A 104 -40.14 -3.76 -17.67
CA LEU A 104 -39.64 -2.57 -16.98
C LEU A 104 -38.46 -2.02 -17.78
N PRO A 105 -38.58 -0.84 -18.44
CA PRO A 105 -37.44 -0.19 -19.04
C PRO A 105 -36.51 0.27 -17.91
N VAL A 106 -35.22 -0.09 -17.98
CA VAL A 106 -34.27 0.21 -16.94
C VAL A 106 -33.05 0.93 -17.49
N ALA A 107 -32.51 1.83 -16.67
CA ALA A 107 -31.14 2.24 -16.74
C ALA A 107 -30.37 1.48 -15.67
N TRP A 108 -29.16 1.02 -16.01
CA TRP A 108 -28.35 0.18 -15.12
C TRP A 108 -26.87 0.57 -15.11
N SER A 109 -26.20 0.22 -14.04
CA SER A 109 -24.74 0.23 -13.95
C SER A 109 -24.26 -1.09 -13.35
N ILE A 110 -23.16 -1.62 -13.86
CA ILE A 110 -22.48 -2.81 -13.35
C ILE A 110 -21.07 -2.46 -12.91
N THR A 111 -20.69 -2.90 -11.71
CA THR A 111 -19.36 -2.71 -11.14
C THR A 111 -18.83 -4.07 -10.70
N PRO A 112 -17.91 -4.68 -11.46
CA PRO A 112 -17.19 -5.89 -11.03
C PRO A 112 -16.31 -5.59 -9.84
N TYR A 113 -16.21 -6.54 -8.89
CA TYR A 113 -15.30 -6.47 -7.75
C TYR A 113 -14.81 -7.86 -7.35
N ASP A 114 -13.64 -7.92 -6.74
CA ASP A 114 -13.08 -9.14 -6.18
C ASP A 114 -13.65 -9.36 -4.77
N ALA A 115 -14.28 -10.50 -4.56
CA ALA A 115 -14.87 -10.85 -3.26
C ALA A 115 -13.88 -11.55 -2.31
N GLY A 116 -12.58 -11.60 -2.66
CA GLY A 116 -11.55 -12.29 -1.86
C GLY A 116 -11.61 -13.82 -1.93
N THR A 117 -12.43 -14.36 -2.81
CA THR A 117 -12.45 -15.76 -3.24
C THR A 117 -12.17 -15.76 -4.74
N ASP A 118 -11.60 -16.80 -5.31
CA ASP A 118 -11.24 -16.91 -6.75
C ASP A 118 -12.39 -16.57 -7.74
N ASP A 119 -13.55 -16.14 -7.25
CA ASP A 119 -14.74 -15.80 -8.03
C ASP A 119 -14.95 -14.27 -8.12
N THR A 120 -14.86 -13.73 -9.34
CA THR A 120 -15.23 -12.34 -9.63
C THR A 120 -16.72 -12.15 -9.47
N CYS A 121 -17.14 -11.26 -8.57
CA CYS A 121 -18.53 -10.85 -8.40
C CYS A 121 -18.80 -9.50 -9.10
N ALA A 122 -20.07 -9.16 -9.33
CA ALA A 122 -20.43 -7.82 -9.75
C ALA A 122 -21.70 -7.30 -9.07
N LEU A 123 -21.65 -6.04 -8.65
CA LEU A 123 -22.80 -5.28 -8.19
C LEU A 123 -23.51 -4.63 -9.38
N VAL A 124 -24.79 -4.92 -9.53
CA VAL A 124 -25.66 -4.27 -10.52
C VAL A 124 -26.65 -3.37 -9.79
N LEU A 125 -26.64 -2.10 -10.17
CA LEU A 125 -27.63 -1.11 -9.75
C LEU A 125 -28.54 -0.80 -10.92
N PHE A 126 -29.85 -0.69 -10.68
CA PHE A 126 -30.81 -0.36 -11.73
C PHE A 126 -32.00 0.43 -11.20
N HIS A 127 -32.58 1.25 -12.06
CA HIS A 127 -33.82 1.97 -11.75
C HIS A 127 -34.73 2.03 -12.99
N PRO A 128 -36.05 2.21 -12.79
CA PRO A 128 -37.00 2.42 -13.90
C PRO A 128 -36.61 3.65 -14.70
N ARG A 129 -36.64 3.53 -16.00
CA ARG A 129 -36.56 4.67 -16.91
C ARG A 129 -37.98 5.11 -17.28
N GLU A 130 -38.29 6.39 -17.11
CA GLU A 130 -39.53 6.93 -17.62
C GLU A 130 -39.50 6.83 -19.15
N ALA A 131 -40.56 6.21 -19.72
CA ALA A 131 -40.74 6.20 -21.18
C ALA A 131 -40.88 7.67 -21.62
N PRO A 132 -40.27 8.09 -22.75
CA PRO A 132 -40.43 9.45 -23.22
C PRO A 132 -41.91 9.67 -23.56
N ALA A 133 -42.62 10.38 -22.69
CA ALA A 133 -43.92 10.94 -22.99
C ALA A 133 -43.67 12.03 -24.05
N GLU A 134 -44.20 11.85 -25.27
CA GLU A 134 -44.33 12.90 -26.25
C GLU A 134 -45.28 13.98 -25.67
N ALA A 135 -44.70 14.97 -24.98
CA ALA A 135 -45.38 16.20 -24.58
C ALA A 135 -44.68 17.36 -25.28
N PRO A 136 -45.40 18.13 -26.13
CA PRO A 136 -44.84 19.34 -26.74
C PRO A 136 -44.72 20.43 -25.65
N GLY A 137 -43.52 20.76 -25.25
CA GLY A 137 -43.29 21.94 -24.41
C GLY A 137 -42.46 21.76 -23.14
N ALA A 138 -41.66 20.67 -22.98
CA ALA A 138 -40.65 20.63 -21.93
C ALA A 138 -39.49 21.59 -22.29
N PRO A 139 -38.97 22.40 -21.34
CA PRO A 139 -37.78 23.20 -21.60
C PRO A 139 -36.62 22.25 -21.90
N ALA A 140 -35.83 22.57 -22.92
CA ALA A 140 -34.65 21.85 -23.34
C ALA A 140 -33.85 21.39 -22.13
N SER A 141 -33.50 20.07 -22.07
CA SER A 141 -32.55 19.50 -21.16
C SER A 141 -31.34 20.41 -21.13
N ARG A 142 -30.95 20.92 -19.95
CA ARG A 142 -29.74 21.74 -19.82
C ARG A 142 -28.58 20.88 -20.30
N GLU A 143 -28.03 21.22 -21.47
CA GLU A 143 -26.77 20.65 -21.94
C GLU A 143 -25.73 20.89 -20.86
N GLY A 144 -25.24 19.82 -20.22
CA GLY A 144 -24.17 19.90 -19.24
C GLY A 144 -24.47 19.45 -17.80
N ALA A 145 -25.75 19.26 -17.42
CA ALA A 145 -26.10 18.71 -16.10
C ALA A 145 -26.06 17.17 -16.13
N LEU A 146 -25.35 16.56 -15.17
CA LEU A 146 -25.38 15.09 -14.99
C LEU A 146 -26.80 14.63 -14.60
N ASP A 147 -27.25 13.55 -15.19
CA ASP A 147 -28.49 12.91 -14.76
C ASP A 147 -28.29 12.18 -13.41
N GLU A 148 -29.38 11.72 -12.79
CA GLU A 148 -29.32 11.07 -11.47
C GLU A 148 -28.50 9.77 -11.50
N LEU A 149 -28.53 9.04 -12.61
CA LEU A 149 -27.76 7.82 -12.80
C LEU A 149 -26.26 8.11 -12.92
N GLU A 150 -25.88 9.11 -13.68
CA GLU A 150 -24.50 9.55 -13.85
C GLU A 150 -23.91 10.02 -12.51
N ARG A 151 -24.71 10.72 -11.68
CA ARG A 151 -24.32 11.12 -10.31
C ARG A 151 -24.07 9.91 -9.42
N LEU A 152 -24.97 8.92 -9.43
CA LEU A 152 -24.80 7.69 -8.65
C LEU A 152 -23.59 6.87 -9.13
N ALA A 153 -23.38 6.77 -10.43
CA ALA A 153 -22.23 6.10 -11.01
C ALA A 153 -20.92 6.77 -10.61
N LEU A 154 -20.85 8.11 -10.66
CA LEU A 154 -19.69 8.89 -10.25
C LEU A 154 -19.38 8.68 -8.75
N LEU A 155 -20.40 8.62 -7.89
CA LEU A 155 -20.22 8.36 -6.45
C LEU A 155 -19.71 6.94 -6.17
N ALA A 156 -20.22 5.94 -6.90
CA ALA A 156 -19.75 4.56 -6.79
C ALA A 156 -18.28 4.44 -7.26
N GLU A 157 -17.97 5.04 -8.41
CA GLU A 157 -16.62 5.11 -8.97
C GLU A 157 -15.65 5.83 -8.01
N THR A 158 -16.07 6.95 -7.43
CA THR A 158 -15.29 7.70 -6.43
C THR A 158 -14.93 6.82 -5.24
N THR A 159 -15.89 6.05 -4.72
CA THR A 159 -15.63 5.15 -3.60
C THR A 159 -14.59 4.11 -3.96
N THR A 160 -14.79 3.40 -5.07
CA THR A 160 -13.91 2.31 -5.52
C THR A 160 -12.49 2.81 -5.79
N GLN A 161 -12.36 3.90 -6.53
CA GLN A 161 -11.05 4.41 -6.93
C GLN A 161 -10.25 5.03 -5.77
N LEU A 162 -10.92 5.72 -4.84
CA LEU A 162 -10.23 6.36 -3.74
C LEU A 162 -9.88 5.37 -2.61
N THR A 163 -10.69 4.33 -2.37
CA THR A 163 -10.37 3.33 -1.33
C THR A 163 -9.29 2.34 -1.73
N SER A 164 -9.00 2.22 -3.03
CA SER A 164 -7.96 1.31 -3.54
C SER A 164 -6.53 1.89 -3.50
N THR A 165 -6.32 3.05 -2.87
CA THR A 165 -4.98 3.64 -2.74
C THR A 165 -4.71 4.09 -1.31
N LEU A 166 -3.47 3.86 -0.85
CA LEU A 166 -2.93 4.34 0.43
C LEU A 166 -1.98 5.54 0.25
N SER A 167 -1.93 6.12 -0.94
CA SER A 167 -1.13 7.31 -1.25
C SER A 167 -2.01 8.53 -1.36
N VAL A 168 -1.70 9.58 -0.57
CA VAL A 168 -2.41 10.88 -0.62
C VAL A 168 -2.32 11.48 -2.03
N ASP A 169 -1.13 11.47 -2.65
CA ASP A 169 -0.93 12.04 -4.00
C ASP A 169 -1.70 11.28 -5.07
N GLU A 170 -1.77 9.95 -4.96
CA GLU A 170 -2.55 9.13 -5.88
C GLU A 170 -4.05 9.36 -5.71
N ALA A 171 -4.53 9.43 -4.47
CA ALA A 171 -5.92 9.73 -4.18
C ALA A 171 -6.34 11.09 -4.76
N MET A 172 -5.50 12.13 -4.65
CA MET A 172 -5.74 13.43 -5.24
C MET A 172 -5.77 13.39 -6.77
N ARG A 173 -4.83 12.66 -7.41
CA ARG A 173 -4.82 12.51 -8.87
C ARG A 173 -6.09 11.82 -9.38
N ARG A 174 -6.51 10.75 -8.72
CA ARG A 174 -7.75 10.03 -9.05
C ARG A 174 -8.98 10.89 -8.84
N LEU A 175 -9.03 11.65 -7.74
CA LEU A 175 -10.11 12.59 -7.48
C LEU A 175 -10.26 13.61 -8.63
N VAL A 176 -9.16 14.22 -9.05
CA VAL A 176 -9.18 15.18 -10.16
C VAL A 176 -9.67 14.51 -11.45
N ALA A 177 -9.19 13.31 -11.78
CA ALA A 177 -9.62 12.58 -12.96
C ALA A 177 -11.10 12.17 -12.93
N LEU A 178 -11.67 11.99 -11.75
CA LEU A 178 -13.10 11.69 -11.57
C LEU A 178 -14.00 12.91 -11.79
N VAL A 179 -13.56 14.08 -11.32
CA VAL A 179 -14.39 15.30 -11.37
C VAL A 179 -14.20 16.09 -12.67
N LEU A 180 -13.03 16.00 -13.32
CA LEU A 180 -12.74 16.66 -14.58
C LEU A 180 -12.78 15.69 -15.78
N PRO A 181 -13.32 16.06 -16.93
CA PRO A 181 -14.08 17.29 -17.21
C PRO A 181 -15.57 17.18 -16.88
N ARG A 182 -16.00 16.13 -16.17
CA ARG A 182 -17.43 15.79 -15.99
C ARG A 182 -18.23 16.90 -15.28
N LEU A 183 -17.67 17.47 -14.20
CA LEU A 183 -18.36 18.45 -13.35
C LEU A 183 -17.91 19.89 -13.58
N ALA A 184 -16.65 20.08 -13.97
CA ALA A 184 -16.00 21.39 -13.98
C ALA A 184 -14.88 21.46 -15.02
N ASP A 185 -14.41 22.70 -15.28
CA ASP A 185 -13.23 22.97 -16.11
C ASP A 185 -11.97 23.11 -15.25
N TRP A 186 -12.13 23.44 -13.97
CA TRP A 186 -11.07 23.60 -12.99
C TRP A 186 -11.31 22.78 -11.74
N ALA A 187 -10.24 22.16 -11.24
CA ALA A 187 -10.21 21.56 -9.91
C ALA A 187 -9.01 22.09 -9.12
N VAL A 188 -9.28 22.57 -7.91
CA VAL A 188 -8.28 23.09 -6.97
C VAL A 188 -8.40 22.37 -5.64
N ILE A 189 -7.30 21.80 -5.16
CA ILE A 189 -7.24 21.10 -3.88
C ILE A 189 -6.30 21.86 -2.95
N ASP A 190 -6.87 22.41 -1.88
CA ASP A 190 -6.15 23.05 -0.79
C ASP A 190 -6.13 22.08 0.42
N LEU A 191 -4.95 21.60 0.86
CA LEU A 191 -4.81 20.69 1.99
C LEU A 191 -4.21 21.39 3.21
N ILE A 192 -4.64 20.95 4.39
CA ILE A 192 -4.09 21.35 5.68
C ILE A 192 -3.00 20.34 6.07
N SER A 193 -1.79 20.83 6.33
CA SER A 193 -0.66 20.03 6.79
C SER A 193 -0.79 19.68 8.28
N GLU A 194 0.06 18.75 8.77
CA GLU A 194 0.15 18.41 10.21
C GLU A 194 0.58 19.59 11.09
N ARG A 195 1.09 20.68 10.50
CA ARG A 195 1.49 21.93 11.20
C ARG A 195 0.44 23.02 11.14
N ASP A 196 -0.77 22.66 10.71
CA ASP A 196 -1.88 23.61 10.53
C ASP A 196 -1.60 24.71 9.47
N GLU A 197 -0.75 24.37 8.49
CA GLU A 197 -0.44 25.22 7.34
C GLU A 197 -1.29 24.78 6.14
N VAL A 198 -1.85 25.73 5.41
CA VAL A 198 -2.62 25.45 4.20
C VAL A 198 -1.70 25.48 2.98
N TRP A 199 -1.80 24.46 2.16
CA TRP A 199 -1.09 24.35 0.88
C TRP A 199 -2.07 24.12 -0.25
N ARG A 200 -1.99 24.92 -1.29
CA ARG A 200 -2.63 24.62 -2.56
C ARG A 200 -1.82 23.54 -3.27
N THR A 201 -2.28 22.30 -3.15
CA THR A 201 -1.49 21.13 -3.53
C THR A 201 -1.73 20.68 -4.96
N LYS A 202 -2.90 21.00 -5.52
CA LYS A 202 -3.24 20.68 -6.91
C LYS A 202 -4.11 21.76 -7.51
N VAL A 203 -3.71 22.21 -8.70
CA VAL A 203 -4.53 23.04 -9.59
C VAL A 203 -4.50 22.41 -10.97
N VAL A 204 -5.66 22.06 -11.50
CA VAL A 204 -5.78 21.40 -12.80
C VAL A 204 -6.87 22.08 -13.62
N HIS A 205 -6.56 22.39 -14.86
CA HIS A 205 -7.47 22.95 -15.86
C HIS A 205 -7.74 21.95 -16.98
N VAL A 206 -8.91 21.97 -17.55
CA VAL A 206 -9.26 21.19 -18.74
C VAL A 206 -8.98 22.03 -19.99
N GLU A 207 -8.00 21.61 -20.78
CA GLU A 207 -7.66 22.23 -22.06
C GLU A 207 -7.99 21.23 -23.18
N GLU A 208 -8.86 21.61 -24.11
CA GLU A 208 -9.30 20.73 -25.20
C GLU A 208 -9.83 19.35 -24.72
N GLY A 209 -10.50 19.33 -23.56
CA GLY A 209 -11.05 18.11 -22.96
C GLY A 209 -10.03 17.26 -22.16
N VAL A 210 -8.79 17.69 -22.04
CA VAL A 210 -7.71 16.99 -21.31
C VAL A 210 -7.35 17.76 -20.04
N PRO A 211 -7.28 17.09 -18.87
CA PRO A 211 -6.82 17.73 -17.64
C PRO A 211 -5.32 18.07 -17.70
N VAL A 212 -4.98 19.35 -17.55
CA VAL A 212 -3.62 19.89 -17.58
C VAL A 212 -3.27 20.49 -16.21
N PRO A 213 -2.21 20.05 -15.53
CA PRO A 213 -1.76 20.62 -14.27
C PRO A 213 -1.27 22.08 -14.44
N ARG A 214 -1.55 22.90 -13.42
CA ARG A 214 -1.13 24.32 -13.35
C ARG A 214 -0.27 24.57 -12.10
N PRO A 215 0.98 24.08 -12.09
CA PRO A 215 1.88 24.20 -10.95
C PRO A 215 2.25 25.66 -10.63
N ASP A 216 2.09 26.58 -11.59
CA ASP A 216 2.26 28.03 -11.41
C ASP A 216 1.26 28.63 -10.41
N LEU A 217 0.14 27.96 -10.15
CA LEU A 217 -0.88 28.36 -9.19
C LEU A 217 -0.84 27.56 -7.88
N GLU A 218 0.08 26.58 -7.76
CA GLU A 218 0.28 25.77 -6.56
C GLU A 218 1.25 26.46 -5.59
N GLY A 219 1.13 26.16 -4.28
CA GLY A 219 2.06 26.68 -3.27
C GLY A 219 1.45 26.90 -1.89
N PRO A 220 2.27 27.46 -0.97
CA PRO A 220 1.81 27.77 0.38
C PRO A 220 0.76 28.88 0.37
N MET A 221 -0.25 28.71 1.21
CA MET A 221 -1.34 29.67 1.37
C MET A 221 -1.20 30.44 2.68
N ALA A 222 -1.86 31.60 2.75
CA ALA A 222 -1.96 32.36 3.99
C ALA A 222 -2.73 31.56 5.07
N ARG A 223 -2.49 31.87 6.35
CA ARG A 223 -3.23 31.26 7.47
C ARG A 223 -4.73 31.55 7.34
N VAL A 224 -5.54 30.55 7.72
CA VAL A 224 -7.01 30.67 7.78
C VAL A 224 -7.39 31.48 9.02
N PRO A 225 -7.96 32.67 8.90
CA PRO A 225 -8.43 33.40 10.06
C PRO A 225 -9.69 32.76 10.66
N ALA A 226 -9.80 32.76 11.98
CA ALA A 226 -10.95 32.19 12.67
C ALA A 226 -12.29 32.86 12.32
N GLU A 227 -12.26 34.14 12.00
CA GLU A 227 -13.46 34.97 11.80
C GLU A 227 -13.80 35.25 10.33
N SER A 228 -12.94 34.86 9.36
CA SER A 228 -13.19 35.09 7.94
C SER A 228 -14.48 34.41 7.48
N GLN A 229 -15.32 35.18 6.78
CA GLN A 229 -16.58 34.68 6.20
C GLN A 229 -16.43 34.26 4.74
N MET A 230 -15.24 34.36 4.18
CA MET A 230 -14.97 33.97 2.79
C MET A 230 -15.19 32.46 2.56
N PRO A 231 -15.69 32.06 1.39
CA PRO A 231 -16.07 30.68 1.09
C PRO A 231 -14.99 29.63 1.40
N LEU A 232 -13.77 29.84 0.91
CA LEU A 232 -12.66 28.88 1.15
C LEU A 232 -12.27 28.82 2.64
N SER A 233 -12.23 29.97 3.33
CA SER A 233 -11.95 30.01 4.78
C SER A 233 -13.00 29.24 5.58
N ARG A 234 -14.28 29.35 5.21
CA ARG A 234 -15.38 28.59 5.83
C ARG A 234 -15.26 27.09 5.55
N ALA A 235 -14.92 26.72 4.32
CA ALA A 235 -14.70 25.32 3.94
C ALA A 235 -13.51 24.72 4.70
N LEU A 236 -12.35 25.40 4.75
CA LEU A 236 -11.17 24.94 5.48
C LEU A 236 -11.39 24.83 7.00
N ARG A 237 -12.32 25.60 7.57
CA ARG A 237 -12.78 25.42 8.96
C ARG A 237 -13.88 24.37 9.11
N GLY A 238 -14.34 23.77 8.01
CA GLY A 238 -15.41 22.79 8.04
C GLY A 238 -16.80 23.38 8.36
N VAL A 239 -17.01 24.68 8.17
CA VAL A 239 -18.29 25.31 8.53
C VAL A 239 -19.38 24.98 7.51
N SER A 240 -19.09 25.18 6.21
CA SER A 240 -20.09 24.98 5.14
C SER A 240 -19.42 24.82 3.78
N SER A 241 -20.13 24.16 2.88
CA SER A 241 -19.91 24.25 1.44
C SER A 241 -20.63 25.48 0.89
N THR A 242 -20.16 26.01 -0.23
CA THR A 242 -20.70 27.27 -0.79
C THR A 242 -20.49 27.29 -2.30
N ILE A 243 -21.45 27.88 -3.02
CA ILE A 243 -21.27 28.29 -4.41
C ILE A 243 -20.86 29.77 -4.38
N ALA A 244 -19.83 30.11 -5.13
CA ALA A 244 -19.27 31.47 -5.21
C ALA A 244 -19.03 31.89 -6.67
N GLY A 245 -19.20 33.14 -6.96
CA GLY A 245 -18.79 33.79 -8.20
C GLY A 245 -17.79 34.90 -7.94
N PRO A 246 -17.29 35.59 -8.98
CA PRO A 246 -16.36 36.70 -8.88
C PRO A 246 -16.87 37.82 -7.95
N GLU A 247 -18.17 38.10 -7.96
CA GLU A 247 -18.83 39.09 -7.14
C GLU A 247 -18.64 38.87 -5.63
N THR A 248 -18.40 37.65 -5.21
CA THR A 248 -18.08 37.30 -3.82
C THR A 248 -16.77 37.97 -3.36
N TYR A 249 -15.85 38.20 -4.30
CA TYR A 249 -14.50 38.73 -4.04
C TYR A 249 -14.33 40.19 -4.46
N ASP A 250 -15.40 40.88 -4.94
CA ASP A 250 -15.36 42.29 -5.31
C ASP A 250 -15.14 43.22 -4.10
N ARG A 251 -15.52 42.78 -2.90
CA ARG A 251 -15.28 43.48 -1.66
C ARG A 251 -13.82 43.41 -1.23
N SER A 252 -13.40 44.35 -0.37
CA SER A 252 -12.06 44.27 0.23
C SER A 252 -11.84 42.93 0.89
N PRO A 253 -10.73 42.22 0.57
CA PRO A 253 -10.43 40.95 1.19
C PRO A 253 -10.31 41.07 2.71
N ASP A 254 -10.91 40.16 3.45
CA ASP A 254 -10.84 40.12 4.91
C ASP A 254 -9.60 39.35 5.42
N SER A 255 -8.85 38.74 4.51
CA SER A 255 -7.74 37.83 4.85
C SER A 255 -6.80 37.57 3.68
N GLY A 256 -5.60 37.07 3.98
CA GLY A 256 -4.64 36.66 2.95
C GLY A 256 -5.19 35.53 2.04
N ILE A 257 -5.96 34.58 2.58
CA ILE A 257 -6.64 33.55 1.78
C ILE A 257 -7.66 34.18 0.82
N ALA A 258 -8.37 35.21 1.23
CA ALA A 258 -9.31 35.91 0.35
C ALA A 258 -8.58 36.63 -0.82
N VAL A 259 -7.38 37.14 -0.58
CA VAL A 259 -6.52 37.68 -1.63
C VAL A 259 -6.11 36.60 -2.62
N GLU A 260 -5.65 35.45 -2.12
CA GLU A 260 -5.25 34.34 -2.98
C GLU A 260 -6.43 33.78 -3.79
N GLN A 261 -7.62 33.71 -3.21
CA GLN A 261 -8.82 33.27 -3.95
C GLN A 261 -9.21 34.29 -5.03
N ARG A 262 -9.16 35.60 -4.74
CA ARG A 262 -9.40 36.60 -5.77
C ARG A 262 -8.43 36.45 -6.94
N ARG A 263 -7.13 36.32 -6.66
CA ARG A 263 -6.12 36.08 -7.69
C ARG A 263 -6.39 34.82 -8.50
N LEU A 264 -6.86 33.77 -7.85
CA LEU A 264 -7.22 32.51 -8.53
C LEU A 264 -8.37 32.78 -9.52
N PHE A 265 -9.46 33.43 -9.11
CA PHE A 265 -10.58 33.76 -10.00
C PHE A 265 -10.15 34.65 -11.17
N GLU A 266 -9.31 35.68 -10.91
CA GLU A 266 -8.75 36.55 -11.94
C GLU A 266 -7.87 35.78 -12.94
N ALA A 267 -7.03 34.85 -12.46
CA ALA A 267 -6.12 34.06 -13.29
C ALA A 267 -6.83 32.99 -14.10
N THR A 268 -7.93 32.42 -13.59
CA THR A 268 -8.64 31.29 -14.21
C THR A 268 -9.86 31.70 -15.02
N GLY A 269 -10.36 32.93 -14.84
CA GLY A 269 -11.60 33.37 -15.47
C GLY A 269 -12.85 32.61 -14.99
N MET A 270 -12.81 31.95 -13.85
CA MET A 270 -13.99 31.25 -13.30
C MET A 270 -15.13 32.24 -13.03
N HIS A 271 -16.29 31.99 -13.62
CA HIS A 271 -17.50 32.72 -13.35
C HIS A 271 -18.38 32.05 -12.28
N SER A 272 -18.17 30.78 -12.00
CA SER A 272 -18.85 30.04 -10.94
C SER A 272 -17.92 29.01 -10.33
N ALA A 273 -17.92 28.89 -9.01
CA ALA A 273 -17.16 27.88 -8.28
C ALA A 273 -18.00 27.24 -7.18
N ALA A 274 -17.87 25.91 -7.02
CA ALA A 274 -18.40 25.16 -5.90
C ALA A 274 -17.25 24.77 -4.96
N ILE A 275 -17.34 25.11 -3.69
CA ILE A 275 -16.29 24.93 -2.69
C ILE A 275 -16.83 24.08 -1.55
N ALA A 276 -16.20 22.93 -1.27
CA ALA A 276 -16.62 22.03 -0.21
C ALA A 276 -15.43 21.55 0.64
N PRO A 277 -15.62 21.37 1.96
CA PRO A 277 -14.59 20.83 2.85
C PRO A 277 -14.32 19.36 2.57
N ILE A 278 -13.05 18.98 2.60
CA ILE A 278 -12.61 17.59 2.65
C ILE A 278 -12.48 17.22 4.13
N ARG A 279 -13.41 16.39 4.64
CA ARG A 279 -13.50 16.05 6.06
C ARG A 279 -13.02 14.64 6.29
N GLY A 280 -11.99 14.47 7.12
CA GLY A 280 -11.64 13.20 7.73
C GLY A 280 -12.58 12.84 8.89
N LEU A 281 -12.26 11.78 9.62
CA LEU A 281 -13.05 11.31 10.76
C LEU A 281 -13.06 12.29 11.94
N ARG A 282 -11.99 13.02 12.16
CA ARG A 282 -11.81 13.88 13.35
C ARG A 282 -11.53 15.35 13.02
N GLU A 283 -11.05 15.62 11.82
CA GLU A 283 -10.57 16.95 11.42
C GLU A 283 -10.92 17.26 9.96
N VAL A 284 -10.81 18.54 9.61
CA VAL A 284 -10.87 18.98 8.22
C VAL A 284 -9.48 18.83 7.62
N LEU A 285 -9.38 18.06 6.55
CA LEU A 285 -8.11 17.79 5.87
C LEU A 285 -7.78 18.83 4.80
N GLY A 286 -8.79 19.58 4.36
CA GLY A 286 -8.64 20.57 3.30
C GLY A 286 -9.97 21.00 2.69
N ALA A 287 -9.89 21.49 1.46
CA ALA A 287 -11.06 21.86 0.65
C ALA A 287 -10.83 21.50 -0.82
N LEU A 288 -11.91 21.14 -1.51
CA LEU A 288 -11.97 21.01 -2.96
C LEU A 288 -12.79 22.17 -3.52
N THR A 289 -12.22 22.87 -4.48
CA THR A 289 -12.90 23.90 -5.28
C THR A 289 -13.01 23.39 -6.71
N LEU A 290 -14.22 23.30 -7.23
CA LEU A 290 -14.50 23.09 -8.65
C LEU A 290 -14.89 24.41 -9.28
N GLY A 291 -14.33 24.74 -10.44
CA GLY A 291 -14.58 25.99 -11.15
C GLY A 291 -15.10 25.79 -12.56
N ARG A 292 -15.98 26.68 -13.02
CA ARG A 292 -16.46 26.75 -14.40
C ARG A 292 -16.03 28.09 -14.99
N SER A 293 -15.32 28.05 -16.10
CA SER A 293 -14.86 29.19 -16.89
C SER A 293 -15.34 29.09 -18.35
N GLU A 294 -15.30 27.90 -18.93
CA GLU A 294 -15.70 27.67 -20.32
C GLU A 294 -17.15 27.20 -20.44
N ARG A 295 -17.67 26.47 -19.46
CA ARG A 295 -19.07 26.10 -19.38
C ARG A 295 -19.94 27.30 -19.07
N ALA A 296 -21.02 27.46 -19.84
CA ALA A 296 -21.90 28.63 -19.69
C ALA A 296 -22.78 28.58 -18.43
N ASP A 297 -23.07 27.39 -17.89
CA ASP A 297 -23.94 27.18 -16.74
C ASP A 297 -23.19 27.37 -15.42
N ALA A 298 -23.82 28.04 -14.44
CA ALA A 298 -23.30 28.13 -13.08
C ALA A 298 -23.59 26.84 -12.29
N PHE A 299 -22.83 26.59 -11.22
CA PHE A 299 -23.13 25.51 -10.28
C PHE A 299 -24.48 25.65 -9.62
N THR A 300 -25.17 24.56 -9.42
CA THR A 300 -26.46 24.46 -8.76
C THR A 300 -26.35 23.92 -7.33
N PRO A 301 -27.36 24.04 -6.47
CA PRO A 301 -27.40 23.39 -5.16
C PRO A 301 -27.23 21.87 -5.23
N ASP A 302 -27.73 21.24 -6.30
CA ASP A 302 -27.61 19.80 -6.52
C ASP A 302 -26.16 19.42 -6.85
N ASP A 303 -25.43 20.25 -7.63
CA ASP A 303 -24.00 20.06 -7.87
C ASP A 303 -23.20 20.19 -6.58
N LEU A 304 -23.59 21.12 -5.71
CA LEU A 304 -22.95 21.31 -4.41
C LEU A 304 -23.15 20.08 -3.51
N THR A 305 -24.35 19.51 -3.49
CA THR A 305 -24.66 18.27 -2.75
C THR A 305 -23.81 17.11 -3.26
N LEU A 306 -23.67 16.96 -4.58
CA LEU A 306 -22.80 15.94 -5.18
C LEU A 306 -21.34 16.16 -4.79
N LEU A 307 -20.86 17.39 -4.81
CA LEU A 307 -19.51 17.74 -4.39
C LEU A 307 -19.27 17.40 -2.91
N GLU A 308 -20.24 17.67 -2.03
CA GLU A 308 -20.17 17.29 -0.61
C GLU A 308 -20.03 15.78 -0.41
N ASP A 309 -20.76 14.99 -1.19
CA ASP A 309 -20.66 13.52 -1.14
C ASP A 309 -19.30 13.02 -1.63
N ILE A 310 -18.78 13.62 -2.70
CA ILE A 310 -17.44 13.33 -3.23
C ILE A 310 -16.38 13.70 -2.20
N THR A 311 -16.42 14.90 -1.64
CA THR A 311 -15.41 15.37 -0.68
C THR A 311 -15.44 14.59 0.64
N ARG A 312 -16.60 14.12 1.08
CA ARG A 312 -16.72 13.23 2.25
C ARG A 312 -16.01 11.89 2.03
N ARG A 313 -16.19 11.26 0.85
CA ARG A 313 -15.50 10.01 0.48
C ARG A 313 -14.00 10.24 0.32
N THR A 314 -13.64 11.35 -0.30
CA THR A 314 -12.24 11.79 -0.42
C THR A 314 -11.60 11.97 0.95
N GLY A 315 -12.30 12.60 1.90
CA GLY A 315 -11.81 12.81 3.25
C GLY A 315 -11.49 11.50 3.96
N LEU A 316 -12.37 10.51 3.86
CA LEU A 316 -12.12 9.18 4.45
C LEU A 316 -10.91 8.49 3.80
N ALA A 317 -10.77 8.56 2.48
CA ALA A 317 -9.64 7.96 1.78
C ALA A 317 -8.31 8.64 2.13
N LEU A 318 -8.29 9.98 2.19
CA LEU A 318 -7.10 10.75 2.59
C LEU A 318 -6.74 10.53 4.07
N ASP A 319 -7.72 10.39 4.94
CA ASP A 319 -7.49 10.10 6.36
C ASP A 319 -6.83 8.73 6.54
N ASN A 320 -7.36 7.71 5.86
CA ASN A 320 -6.75 6.38 5.81
C ASN A 320 -5.31 6.42 5.25
N ALA A 321 -5.10 7.11 4.14
CA ALA A 321 -3.77 7.26 3.55
C ALA A 321 -2.78 7.95 4.50
N ARG A 322 -3.20 9.02 5.20
CA ARG A 322 -2.38 9.71 6.21
C ARG A 322 -2.06 8.81 7.41
N LEU A 323 -3.04 8.07 7.91
CA LEU A 323 -2.83 7.12 9.01
C LEU A 323 -1.81 6.06 8.62
N TYR A 324 -1.95 5.48 7.43
CA TYR A 324 -1.01 4.50 6.90
C TYR A 324 0.42 5.09 6.76
N GLN A 325 0.54 6.29 6.18
CA GLN A 325 1.85 6.96 6.06
C GLN A 325 2.48 7.28 7.42
N ARG A 326 1.68 7.66 8.43
CA ARG A 326 2.17 7.88 9.80
C ARG A 326 2.68 6.57 10.43
N GLN A 327 1.90 5.49 10.30
CA GLN A 327 2.33 4.17 10.79
C GLN A 327 3.62 3.73 10.12
N ARG A 328 3.69 3.85 8.80
CA ARG A 328 4.90 3.57 8.02
C ARG A 328 6.12 4.36 8.52
N LYS A 329 5.97 5.67 8.70
CA LYS A 329 7.06 6.52 9.17
C LYS A 329 7.52 6.17 10.59
N VAL A 330 6.59 5.77 11.46
CA VAL A 330 6.93 5.27 12.81
C VAL A 330 7.70 3.97 12.69
N ALA A 331 7.23 3.02 11.89
CA ALA A 331 7.89 1.74 11.65
C ALA A 331 9.31 1.94 11.09
N GLU A 332 9.47 2.72 10.02
CA GLU A 332 10.78 3.05 9.42
C GLU A 332 11.73 3.75 10.43
N THR A 333 11.18 4.60 11.28
CA THR A 333 11.97 5.30 12.31
C THR A 333 12.42 4.35 13.40
N MET A 334 11.52 3.50 13.91
CA MET A 334 11.87 2.46 14.90
C MET A 334 12.94 1.51 14.35
N GLN A 335 12.74 1.03 13.14
CA GLN A 335 13.67 0.12 12.45
C GLN A 335 15.07 0.76 12.32
N ARG A 336 15.15 2.04 11.94
CA ARG A 336 16.43 2.77 11.86
C ARG A 336 17.14 2.88 13.21
N TYR A 337 16.40 3.03 14.32
CA TYR A 337 16.98 3.07 15.67
C TYR A 337 17.34 1.68 16.19
N LEU A 338 16.68 0.64 15.72
CA LEU A 338 16.96 -0.74 16.10
C LEU A 338 18.20 -1.29 15.37
N LEU A 339 18.51 -0.83 14.16
CA LEU A 339 19.68 -1.28 13.41
C LEU A 339 20.95 -0.57 13.89
N PRO A 340 22.04 -1.32 14.17
CA PRO A 340 23.26 -0.76 14.71
C PRO A 340 24.08 -0.02 13.63
N GLN A 341 24.89 0.92 14.09
CA GLN A 341 25.94 1.47 13.25
C GLN A 341 27.15 0.53 13.26
N LEU A 342 27.68 0.25 12.07
CA LEU A 342 28.87 -0.59 11.93
C LEU A 342 30.10 0.07 12.54
N PRO A 343 30.92 -0.67 13.32
CA PRO A 343 32.15 -0.15 13.89
C PRO A 343 33.20 0.07 12.82
N ARG A 344 34.10 1.01 13.05
CA ARG A 344 35.30 1.17 12.22
C ARG A 344 36.41 0.30 12.79
N VAL A 345 36.72 -0.80 12.11
CA VAL A 345 37.78 -1.73 12.50
C VAL A 345 38.93 -1.62 11.49
N PRO A 346 40.17 -1.33 11.97
CA PRO A 346 41.32 -1.25 11.08
C PRO A 346 41.53 -2.55 10.30
N GLY A 347 41.68 -2.43 8.98
CA GLY A 347 41.85 -3.58 8.08
C GLY A 347 40.55 -4.26 7.65
N LEU A 348 39.37 -3.78 8.07
CA LEU A 348 38.08 -4.25 7.62
C LEU A 348 37.29 -3.12 6.94
N GLU A 349 36.74 -3.41 5.78
CA GLU A 349 35.73 -2.57 5.11
C GLU A 349 34.38 -3.24 5.31
N MET A 350 33.44 -2.57 5.96
CA MET A 350 32.11 -3.11 6.23
C MET A 350 31.04 -2.21 5.64
N THR A 351 30.02 -2.82 5.08
CA THR A 351 28.82 -2.13 4.65
C THR A 351 27.59 -3.01 4.89
N SER A 352 26.46 -2.36 5.14
CA SER A 352 25.18 -3.05 5.32
C SER A 352 24.11 -2.39 4.47
N ARG A 353 23.11 -3.16 4.12
CA ARG A 353 21.87 -2.68 3.51
C ARG A 353 20.69 -3.33 4.23
N TYR A 354 19.67 -2.55 4.39
CA TYR A 354 18.37 -3.01 4.88
C TYR A 354 17.29 -2.47 3.95
N VAL A 355 16.48 -3.36 3.45
CA VAL A 355 15.34 -3.01 2.57
C VAL A 355 14.09 -3.57 3.22
N PRO A 356 13.18 -2.71 3.70
CA PRO A 356 11.94 -3.18 4.29
C PRO A 356 11.02 -3.84 3.27
N ALA A 357 10.14 -4.72 3.74
CA ALA A 357 9.04 -5.27 2.97
C ALA A 357 8.18 -4.17 2.34
N PRO A 358 7.54 -4.43 1.19
CA PRO A 358 6.66 -3.45 0.53
C PRO A 358 5.47 -3.06 1.38
N ASP A 359 4.95 -3.98 2.19
CA ASP A 359 3.85 -3.71 3.12
C ASP A 359 4.36 -2.99 4.37
N ALA A 360 4.26 -1.68 4.30
CA ALA A 360 4.89 -0.72 5.21
C ALA A 360 4.23 -0.61 6.60
N SER A 361 3.26 -1.44 6.93
CA SER A 361 2.67 -1.54 8.27
C SER A 361 3.53 -2.40 9.22
N HIS A 362 4.53 -3.09 8.69
CA HIS A 362 5.35 -4.07 9.39
C HIS A 362 6.73 -3.53 9.74
N VAL A 363 7.26 -3.92 10.90
CA VAL A 363 8.65 -3.72 11.31
C VAL A 363 9.25 -5.11 11.35
N GLY A 364 10.22 -5.40 10.47
CA GLY A 364 10.73 -6.74 10.29
C GLY A 364 11.50 -7.32 11.49
N GLY A 365 11.55 -8.65 11.55
CA GLY A 365 12.36 -9.44 12.46
C GLY A 365 13.84 -9.51 12.07
N ASP A 366 14.17 -9.09 10.84
CA ASP A 366 15.50 -9.10 10.26
C ASP A 366 16.46 -8.12 10.92
N TRP A 367 17.67 -8.57 11.23
CA TRP A 367 18.72 -7.67 11.72
C TRP A 367 20.11 -8.14 11.31
N TYR A 368 21.03 -7.19 11.31
CA TYR A 368 22.47 -7.43 11.31
C TYR A 368 23.12 -6.76 12.52
N ASP A 369 24.32 -7.19 12.88
CA ASP A 369 25.13 -6.55 13.90
C ASP A 369 26.62 -6.75 13.63
N ALA A 370 27.44 -5.78 14.08
CA ALA A 370 28.88 -5.91 14.12
C ALA A 370 29.42 -5.14 15.32
N PHE A 371 30.23 -5.77 16.13
CA PHE A 371 30.82 -5.14 17.31
C PHE A 371 32.15 -5.78 17.72
N PRO A 372 33.08 -4.99 18.28
CA PRO A 372 34.37 -5.52 18.75
C PRO A 372 34.18 -6.40 19.99
N LEU A 373 34.93 -7.51 20.07
CA LEU A 373 34.96 -8.43 21.22
C LEU A 373 36.19 -8.21 22.14
N GLY A 374 37.03 -7.19 21.87
CA GLY A 374 38.32 -6.97 22.52
C GLY A 374 39.45 -7.65 21.75
N GLU A 375 40.69 -7.33 22.08
CA GLU A 375 41.94 -7.93 21.53
C GLU A 375 42.03 -8.10 20.01
N GLY A 376 41.24 -7.33 19.23
CA GLY A 376 41.27 -7.34 17.77
C GLY A 376 40.18 -8.20 17.12
N ASP A 377 39.46 -9.02 17.87
CA ASP A 377 38.33 -9.80 17.33
C ASP A 377 37.08 -8.96 17.16
N THR A 378 36.32 -9.27 16.10
CA THR A 378 35.05 -8.60 15.77
C THR A 378 33.96 -9.65 15.58
N ALA A 379 32.88 -9.52 16.34
CA ALA A 379 31.66 -10.28 16.10
C ALA A 379 30.87 -9.68 14.94
N LEU A 380 30.38 -10.56 14.07
CA LEU A 380 29.45 -10.27 12.97
C LEU A 380 28.21 -11.13 13.17
N VAL A 381 27.06 -10.53 13.06
CA VAL A 381 25.78 -11.21 13.26
C VAL A 381 24.86 -10.87 12.12
N ILE A 382 24.09 -11.85 11.68
CA ILE A 382 22.88 -11.69 10.89
C ILE A 382 21.85 -12.64 11.46
N GLY A 383 20.58 -12.26 11.43
CA GLY A 383 19.53 -13.12 11.92
C GLY A 383 18.15 -12.62 11.52
N ASP A 384 17.17 -13.45 11.78
CA ASP A 384 15.77 -13.17 11.59
C ASP A 384 14.95 -13.77 12.73
N VAL A 385 14.01 -12.99 13.27
CA VAL A 385 13.00 -13.41 14.25
C VAL A 385 11.69 -13.64 13.52
N SER A 386 11.14 -14.81 13.66
CA SER A 386 9.87 -15.21 13.04
C SER A 386 8.76 -14.19 13.29
N GLY A 387 8.19 -13.64 12.20
CA GLY A 387 7.15 -12.62 12.20
C GLY A 387 7.62 -11.29 11.62
N HIS A 388 6.66 -10.45 11.28
CA HIS A 388 6.89 -9.16 10.60
C HIS A 388 6.09 -8.01 11.27
N ASP A 389 5.90 -8.08 12.58
CA ASP A 389 5.15 -7.10 13.37
C ASP A 389 6.04 -6.43 14.45
N LEU A 390 5.43 -5.57 15.25
CA LEU A 390 6.11 -4.90 16.34
C LEU A 390 6.64 -5.87 17.40
N ASP A 391 6.00 -7.02 17.58
CA ASP A 391 6.41 -8.04 18.53
C ASP A 391 7.68 -8.74 18.03
N ALA A 392 7.77 -9.04 16.72
CA ALA A 392 8.98 -9.55 16.10
C ALA A 392 10.15 -8.57 16.23
N ALA A 393 9.94 -7.28 15.97
CA ALA A 393 10.95 -6.25 16.13
C ALA A 393 11.41 -6.07 17.59
N ALA A 394 10.48 -6.16 18.55
CA ALA A 394 10.82 -6.13 19.99
C ALA A 394 11.62 -7.38 20.38
N GLY A 395 11.23 -8.56 19.89
CA GLY A 395 11.95 -9.83 20.06
C GLY A 395 13.35 -9.78 19.48
N MET A 396 13.50 -9.24 18.26
CA MET A 396 14.79 -9.00 17.61
C MET A 396 15.71 -8.12 18.48
N ALA A 397 15.19 -7.00 19.00
CA ALA A 397 15.98 -6.11 19.85
C ALA A 397 16.44 -6.81 21.15
N GLN A 398 15.57 -7.61 21.77
CA GLN A 398 15.90 -8.40 22.95
C GLN A 398 16.96 -9.46 22.64
N LEU A 399 16.76 -10.25 21.58
CA LEU A 399 17.68 -11.30 21.14
C LEU A 399 19.06 -10.72 20.83
N ARG A 400 19.14 -9.63 20.09
CA ARG A 400 20.38 -8.93 19.76
C ARG A 400 21.14 -8.51 21.03
N ASN A 401 20.45 -7.92 22.02
CA ASN A 401 21.09 -7.48 23.24
C ASN A 401 21.59 -8.65 24.10
N VAL A 402 20.82 -9.73 24.17
CA VAL A 402 21.22 -10.98 24.85
C VAL A 402 22.45 -11.57 24.17
N LEU A 403 22.44 -11.68 22.85
CA LEU A 403 23.57 -12.19 22.07
C LEU A 403 24.83 -11.35 22.27
N ARG A 404 24.73 -10.03 22.18
CA ARG A 404 25.86 -9.12 22.45
C ARG A 404 26.45 -9.34 23.83
N SER A 405 25.60 -9.46 24.85
CA SER A 405 26.04 -9.64 26.24
C SER A 405 26.78 -10.97 26.41
N TYR A 406 26.26 -12.06 25.87
CA TYR A 406 26.93 -13.35 25.94
C TYR A 406 28.20 -13.41 25.08
N ALA A 407 28.19 -12.87 23.87
CA ALA A 407 29.38 -12.81 23.03
C ALA A 407 30.51 -12.00 23.69
N TRP A 408 30.19 -10.87 24.33
CA TRP A 408 31.15 -10.07 25.04
C TRP A 408 31.71 -10.79 26.29
N SER A 409 30.84 -11.40 27.09
CA SER A 409 31.25 -12.04 28.36
C SER A 409 31.97 -13.39 28.13
N SER A 410 31.80 -14.00 26.99
CA SER A 410 32.34 -15.31 26.59
C SER A 410 33.20 -15.23 25.32
N ARG A 411 33.89 -14.11 25.14
CA ARG A 411 34.67 -13.83 23.92
C ARG A 411 35.75 -14.87 23.59
N ASP A 412 36.25 -15.58 24.63
CA ASP A 412 37.27 -16.61 24.51
C ASP A 412 36.68 -17.99 24.15
N GLU A 413 35.35 -18.10 24.16
CA GLU A 413 34.65 -19.36 23.82
C GLU A 413 34.33 -19.42 22.31
N PRO A 414 34.15 -20.65 21.75
CA PRO A 414 33.69 -20.80 20.39
C PRO A 414 32.28 -20.21 20.17
N PRO A 415 31.96 -19.70 18.95
CA PRO A 415 30.65 -19.13 18.64
C PRO A 415 29.47 -20.05 18.99
N GLY A 416 29.59 -21.36 18.77
CA GLY A 416 28.56 -22.33 19.09
C GLY A 416 28.21 -22.36 20.58
N ARG A 417 29.21 -22.20 21.47
CA ARG A 417 28.97 -22.13 22.92
C ARG A 417 28.24 -20.86 23.33
N VAL A 418 28.56 -19.74 22.69
CA VAL A 418 27.86 -18.49 22.91
C VAL A 418 26.39 -18.65 22.51
N VAL A 419 26.10 -19.19 21.33
CA VAL A 419 24.75 -19.38 20.82
C VAL A 419 23.96 -20.42 21.63
N GLU A 420 24.60 -21.48 22.18
CA GLU A 420 23.95 -22.41 23.14
C GLU A 420 23.45 -21.69 24.41
N ARG A 421 24.19 -20.66 24.89
CA ARG A 421 23.73 -19.85 26.04
C ARG A 421 22.58 -18.93 25.68
N VAL A 422 22.67 -18.34 24.48
CA VAL A 422 21.58 -17.51 23.94
C VAL A 422 20.30 -18.33 23.80
N ASP A 423 20.37 -19.53 23.25
CA ASP A 423 19.24 -20.46 23.08
C ASP A 423 18.52 -20.75 24.42
N ARG A 424 19.30 -21.06 25.45
CA ARG A 424 18.76 -21.28 26.81
C ARG A 424 18.16 -20.03 27.43
N ALA A 425 18.72 -18.88 27.14
CA ALA A 425 18.23 -17.60 27.68
C ALA A 425 16.94 -17.17 26.98
N VAL A 426 16.91 -17.24 25.64
CA VAL A 426 15.78 -16.81 24.82
C VAL A 426 14.50 -17.51 25.26
N LEU A 427 14.49 -18.82 25.40
CA LEU A 427 13.34 -19.62 25.84
C LEU A 427 12.80 -19.26 27.25
N ARG A 428 13.57 -18.52 28.06
CA ARG A 428 13.21 -18.25 29.45
C ARG A 428 12.93 -16.80 29.77
N ILE A 429 13.52 -15.88 29.01
CA ILE A 429 13.54 -14.44 29.35
C ILE A 429 13.06 -13.54 28.22
N THR A 430 12.70 -14.11 27.07
CA THR A 430 12.13 -13.36 25.95
C THR A 430 10.84 -14.00 25.47
N ASP A 431 10.04 -13.24 24.72
CA ASP A 431 8.83 -13.73 24.05
C ASP A 431 9.13 -14.28 22.64
N VAL A 432 10.41 -14.38 22.27
CA VAL A 432 10.85 -14.91 20.96
C VAL A 432 10.59 -16.40 20.93
N SER A 433 9.68 -16.83 20.06
CA SER A 433 9.33 -18.25 19.89
C SER A 433 10.35 -19.00 19.03
N MET A 434 10.76 -18.39 17.93
CA MET A 434 11.72 -18.94 16.95
C MET A 434 12.54 -17.82 16.33
N ALA A 435 13.83 -18.11 16.08
CA ALA A 435 14.69 -17.21 15.32
C ALA A 435 15.79 -17.99 14.61
N THR A 436 16.29 -17.43 13.51
CA THR A 436 17.49 -17.89 12.84
C THR A 436 18.61 -16.89 13.02
N LEU A 437 19.87 -17.36 13.10
CA LEU A 437 21.03 -16.46 13.11
C LEU A 437 22.33 -17.14 12.68
N VAL A 438 23.26 -16.32 12.23
CA VAL A 438 24.68 -16.64 12.17
C VAL A 438 25.43 -15.73 13.14
N LEU A 439 26.24 -16.31 14.02
CA LEU A 439 27.26 -15.62 14.78
C LEU A 439 28.62 -15.97 14.22
N ALA A 440 29.33 -15.01 13.68
CA ALA A 440 30.68 -15.15 13.16
C ALA A 440 31.65 -14.27 13.95
N VAL A 441 32.83 -14.79 14.22
CA VAL A 441 33.92 -14.07 14.88
C VAL A 441 35.08 -13.99 13.91
N LEU A 442 35.42 -12.77 13.55
CA LEU A 442 36.52 -12.43 12.64
C LEU A 442 37.70 -11.91 13.47
N GLY A 443 38.81 -12.60 13.38
CA GLY A 443 40.05 -12.28 14.12
C GLY A 443 41.27 -12.56 13.27
N THR A 444 42.44 -12.62 13.95
CA THR A 444 43.72 -12.97 13.33
C THR A 444 44.37 -14.13 14.06
N ASP A 445 44.99 -15.04 13.28
CA ASP A 445 45.82 -16.10 13.86
C ASP A 445 47.21 -15.59 14.28
N GLU A 446 48.04 -16.50 14.85
CA GLU A 446 49.42 -16.19 15.30
C GLU A 446 50.32 -15.74 14.13
N ASP A 447 50.04 -16.15 12.90
CA ASP A 447 50.76 -15.74 11.68
C ASP A 447 50.26 -14.39 11.13
N GLY A 448 49.25 -13.78 11.78
CA GLY A 448 48.66 -12.51 11.35
C GLY A 448 47.75 -12.66 10.11
N ARG A 449 47.18 -13.86 9.86
CA ARG A 449 46.20 -14.07 8.78
C ARG A 449 44.79 -13.89 9.33
N TRP A 450 43.90 -13.38 8.51
CA TRP A 450 42.48 -13.27 8.87
C TRP A 450 41.84 -14.66 9.02
N THR A 451 41.21 -14.90 10.16
CA THR A 451 40.48 -16.14 10.47
C THR A 451 39.03 -15.83 10.77
N LEU A 452 38.13 -16.65 10.26
CA LEU A 452 36.70 -16.61 10.53
C LEU A 452 36.30 -17.89 11.28
N ARG A 453 35.63 -17.74 12.41
CA ARG A 453 34.95 -18.84 13.14
C ARG A 453 33.47 -18.51 13.19
N TRP A 454 32.60 -19.47 12.94
CA TRP A 454 31.14 -19.19 12.95
C TRP A 454 30.34 -20.39 13.41
N THR A 455 29.11 -20.11 13.85
CA THR A 455 28.03 -21.08 14.02
C THR A 455 26.79 -20.54 13.33
N ASN A 456 25.98 -21.45 12.79
CA ASN A 456 24.74 -21.11 12.09
C ASN A 456 23.56 -21.82 12.76
N ALA A 457 22.58 -21.07 13.20
CA ALA A 457 21.36 -21.53 13.85
C ALA A 457 20.18 -21.46 12.87
N GLY A 458 20.17 -22.34 11.84
CA GLY A 458 19.06 -22.44 10.89
C GLY A 458 18.93 -21.31 9.88
N HIS A 459 19.94 -20.46 9.77
CA HIS A 459 19.95 -19.29 8.91
C HIS A 459 20.56 -19.61 7.52
N PRO A 460 20.27 -18.83 6.45
CA PRO A 460 20.97 -19.00 5.18
C PRO A 460 22.50 -19.01 5.34
N PRO A 461 23.22 -19.87 4.57
CA PRO A 461 24.66 -20.03 4.76
C PRO A 461 25.42 -18.78 4.32
N PRO A 462 26.44 -18.34 5.08
CA PRO A 462 27.31 -17.23 4.68
C PRO A 462 27.98 -17.50 3.32
N LEU A 463 28.13 -16.48 2.51
CA LEU A 463 28.81 -16.55 1.22
C LEU A 463 30.18 -15.89 1.32
N LEU A 464 31.24 -16.64 1.01
CA LEU A 464 32.59 -16.12 0.93
C LEU A 464 32.99 -15.92 -0.54
N VAL A 465 33.48 -14.73 -0.87
CA VAL A 465 33.91 -14.34 -2.23
C VAL A 465 35.35 -13.88 -2.17
N THR A 466 36.26 -14.56 -2.86
CA THR A 466 37.65 -14.10 -2.98
C THR A 466 37.77 -12.93 -3.94
N ARG A 467 38.89 -12.21 -3.89
CA ARG A 467 39.15 -11.09 -4.81
C ARG A 467 39.17 -11.53 -6.28
N GLU A 468 39.57 -12.75 -6.54
CA GLU A 468 39.64 -13.36 -7.89
C GLU A 468 38.28 -13.82 -8.40
N GLY A 469 37.20 -13.69 -7.59
CA GLY A 469 35.85 -14.06 -8.01
C GLY A 469 35.50 -15.53 -7.74
N VAL A 470 36.28 -16.26 -6.93
CA VAL A 470 35.88 -17.58 -6.44
C VAL A 470 34.90 -17.37 -5.30
N ALA A 471 33.68 -17.90 -5.46
CA ALA A 471 32.61 -17.77 -4.48
C ALA A 471 32.12 -19.12 -4.01
N GLY A 472 31.94 -19.28 -2.70
CA GLY A 472 31.47 -20.52 -2.07
C GLY A 472 30.71 -20.27 -0.79
N TYR A 473 29.73 -21.12 -0.53
CA TYR A 473 28.95 -21.09 0.73
C TYR A 473 29.70 -21.78 1.85
N LEU A 474 29.63 -21.17 3.05
CA LEU A 474 30.17 -21.72 4.28
C LEU A 474 29.08 -22.57 4.95
N THR A 475 29.06 -23.84 4.65
CA THR A 475 28.02 -24.78 5.12
C THR A 475 28.36 -25.50 6.43
N GLU A 476 29.61 -25.44 6.87
CA GLU A 476 30.02 -25.96 8.18
C GLU A 476 29.41 -25.10 9.31
N GLY A 477 29.34 -25.64 10.53
CA GLY A 477 28.76 -24.95 11.68
C GLY A 477 27.22 -24.88 11.64
N GLY A 478 26.56 -25.59 10.73
CA GLY A 478 25.12 -25.62 10.60
C GLY A 478 24.41 -26.32 11.76
N GLY A 479 23.27 -25.81 12.17
CA GLY A 479 22.45 -26.35 13.25
C GLY A 479 20.98 -25.92 13.16
N MET A 480 20.17 -26.37 14.11
CA MET A 480 18.75 -26.02 14.20
C MET A 480 18.58 -24.54 14.58
N LEU A 481 17.48 -23.95 14.17
CA LEU A 481 17.09 -22.58 14.55
C LEU A 481 16.96 -22.46 16.10
N LEU A 482 17.00 -21.23 16.61
CA LEU A 482 16.81 -20.95 18.03
C LEU A 482 15.37 -21.24 18.46
N GLY A 483 15.20 -21.61 19.73
CA GLY A 483 13.89 -21.88 20.29
C GLY A 483 13.40 -23.34 20.13
N THR A 484 14.13 -24.19 19.41
CA THR A 484 13.69 -25.58 19.16
C THR A 484 14.25 -26.61 20.11
N SER A 485 15.49 -26.48 20.57
CA SER A 485 16.13 -27.43 21.49
C SER A 485 17.36 -26.83 22.17
N THR A 486 17.43 -27.02 23.50
CA THR A 486 18.56 -26.56 24.33
C THR A 486 19.61 -27.64 24.60
N ASP A 487 19.37 -28.89 24.19
CA ASP A 487 20.15 -30.03 24.63
C ASP A 487 21.18 -30.56 23.61
N ARG A 488 21.22 -29.93 22.44
CA ARG A 488 22.17 -30.31 21.40
C ARG A 488 23.33 -29.32 21.32
N PRO A 489 24.60 -29.80 21.31
CA PRO A 489 25.74 -28.95 21.08
C PRO A 489 25.67 -28.33 19.67
N ARG A 490 26.05 -27.06 19.54
CA ARG A 490 26.13 -26.39 18.25
C ARG A 490 27.51 -26.59 17.65
N ALA A 491 27.53 -26.92 16.36
CA ALA A 491 28.76 -27.04 15.61
C ALA A 491 29.36 -25.68 15.28
N ASP A 492 30.67 -25.62 15.19
CA ASP A 492 31.42 -24.47 14.71
C ASP A 492 32.08 -24.77 13.36
N GLY A 493 32.08 -23.78 12.46
CA GLY A 493 32.92 -23.77 11.28
C GLY A 493 34.13 -22.85 11.49
N SER A 494 35.22 -23.09 10.77
CA SER A 494 36.41 -22.26 10.81
C SER A 494 37.11 -22.24 9.46
N THR A 495 37.58 -21.05 9.02
CA THR A 495 38.36 -20.91 7.78
C THR A 495 39.30 -19.72 7.85
N VAL A 496 40.38 -19.77 7.08
CA VAL A 496 41.28 -18.64 6.86
C VAL A 496 40.78 -17.83 5.66
N LEU A 497 40.63 -16.53 5.82
CA LEU A 497 40.17 -15.65 4.76
C LEU A 497 41.35 -15.15 3.93
N PRO A 498 41.34 -15.32 2.59
CA PRO A 498 42.33 -14.71 1.72
C PRO A 498 42.28 -13.18 1.78
N PRO A 499 43.41 -12.48 1.61
CA PRO A 499 43.41 -11.02 1.55
C PRO A 499 42.50 -10.49 0.44
N GLY A 500 41.68 -9.50 0.77
CA GLY A 500 40.68 -8.93 -0.15
C GLY A 500 39.42 -9.76 -0.32
N ALA A 501 39.28 -10.87 0.40
CA ALA A 501 38.03 -11.64 0.40
C ALA A 501 36.88 -10.86 1.08
N THR A 502 35.69 -11.07 0.57
CA THR A 502 34.43 -10.48 1.09
C THR A 502 33.54 -11.57 1.63
N LEU A 503 33.20 -11.49 2.92
CA LEU A 503 32.15 -12.27 3.56
C LEU A 503 30.82 -11.56 3.37
N VAL A 504 29.80 -12.28 2.92
CA VAL A 504 28.44 -11.78 2.75
C VAL A 504 27.50 -12.58 3.65
N LEU A 505 26.84 -11.89 4.57
CA LEU A 505 25.78 -12.40 5.41
C LEU A 505 24.47 -11.74 4.94
N TYR A 506 23.38 -12.50 4.83
CA TYR A 506 22.12 -12.04 4.26
C TYR A 506 20.95 -12.84 4.82
N THR A 507 19.77 -12.24 4.89
CA THR A 507 18.53 -12.87 5.31
C THR A 507 17.81 -13.52 4.13
N ASP A 508 16.82 -14.35 4.42
CA ASP A 508 16.09 -15.16 3.45
C ASP A 508 15.31 -14.33 2.44
N GLY A 509 14.84 -13.13 2.81
CA GLY A 509 14.21 -12.22 1.86
C GLY A 509 15.07 -11.88 0.63
N LEU A 510 16.40 -12.10 0.65
CA LEU A 510 17.24 -11.99 -0.53
C LEU A 510 17.13 -13.20 -1.47
N ILE A 511 16.70 -14.35 -0.95
CA ILE A 511 16.72 -15.64 -1.65
C ILE A 511 15.35 -16.30 -1.75
N GLU A 512 14.34 -15.84 -1.03
CA GLU A 512 12.97 -16.33 -1.17
C GLU A 512 12.34 -15.84 -2.47
N ALA A 513 11.97 -16.78 -3.32
CA ALA A 513 11.29 -16.51 -4.59
C ALA A 513 10.22 -17.59 -4.82
N PRO A 514 8.92 -17.25 -4.86
CA PRO A 514 7.83 -18.23 -4.97
C PRO A 514 7.92 -19.17 -6.19
N SER A 515 8.61 -18.73 -7.24
CA SER A 515 8.69 -19.42 -8.54
C SER A 515 9.99 -20.21 -8.77
N HIS A 516 10.94 -20.23 -7.79
CA HIS A 516 12.26 -20.85 -7.96
C HIS A 516 12.60 -21.75 -6.77
N THR A 517 13.46 -22.75 -7.01
CA THR A 517 14.00 -23.54 -5.90
C THR A 517 15.09 -22.75 -5.16
N ILE A 518 15.24 -22.99 -3.86
CA ILE A 518 16.26 -22.31 -3.05
C ILE A 518 17.68 -22.52 -3.63
N ASP A 519 17.96 -23.71 -4.17
CA ASP A 519 19.25 -24.04 -4.77
C ASP A 519 19.54 -23.19 -6.03
N ASP A 520 18.52 -22.94 -6.87
CA ASP A 520 18.66 -22.11 -8.07
C ASP A 520 18.95 -20.64 -7.69
N VAL A 521 18.28 -20.15 -6.63
CA VAL A 521 18.46 -18.78 -6.17
C VAL A 521 19.81 -18.60 -5.50
N LEU A 522 20.24 -19.55 -4.68
CA LEU A 522 21.58 -19.54 -4.08
C LEU A 522 22.67 -19.58 -5.16
N GLU A 523 22.52 -20.43 -6.19
CA GLU A 523 23.49 -20.46 -7.29
C GLU A 523 23.52 -19.16 -8.08
N ARG A 524 22.36 -18.51 -8.26
CA ARG A 524 22.28 -17.18 -8.89
C ARG A 524 22.98 -16.12 -8.03
N LEU A 525 22.74 -16.10 -6.72
CA LEU A 525 23.40 -15.18 -5.78
C LEU A 525 24.91 -15.35 -5.80
N ARG A 526 25.40 -16.61 -5.76
CA ARG A 526 26.82 -16.95 -5.83
C ARG A 526 27.48 -16.41 -7.11
N ARG A 527 26.84 -16.62 -8.27
CA ARG A 527 27.35 -16.12 -9.56
C ARG A 527 27.41 -14.60 -9.63
N HIS A 528 26.37 -13.91 -9.12
CA HIS A 528 26.37 -12.45 -9.08
C HIS A 528 27.47 -11.91 -8.18
N ALA A 529 27.62 -12.48 -6.98
CA ALA A 529 28.67 -12.08 -6.05
C ALA A 529 30.07 -12.30 -6.62
N ALA A 530 30.33 -13.45 -7.28
CA ALA A 530 31.59 -13.74 -7.96
C ALA A 530 31.91 -12.68 -9.04
N ALA A 531 30.94 -12.32 -9.86
CA ALA A 531 31.12 -11.31 -10.93
C ALA A 531 31.41 -9.89 -10.40
N LEU A 532 30.99 -9.58 -9.19
CA LEU A 532 31.14 -8.27 -8.55
C LEU A 532 32.36 -8.16 -7.62
N ALA A 533 33.13 -9.24 -7.43
CA ALA A 533 34.21 -9.36 -6.45
C ALA A 533 35.25 -8.22 -6.46
N HIS A 534 35.50 -7.64 -7.62
CA HIS A 534 36.51 -6.58 -7.84
C HIS A 534 36.00 -5.16 -7.49
N ARG A 535 34.70 -4.97 -7.29
CA ARG A 535 34.11 -3.66 -6.98
C ARG A 535 34.39 -3.23 -5.54
N PRO A 536 34.43 -1.91 -5.25
CA PRO A 536 34.40 -1.41 -3.87
C PRO A 536 33.21 -2.05 -3.09
N VAL A 537 33.41 -2.30 -1.80
CA VAL A 537 32.43 -3.09 -1.02
C VAL A 537 31.03 -2.46 -0.99
N GLY A 538 30.94 -1.13 -1.02
CA GLY A 538 29.66 -0.41 -1.11
C GLY A 538 28.93 -0.68 -2.43
N GLU A 539 29.62 -0.51 -3.56
CA GLU A 539 29.08 -0.79 -4.90
C GLU A 539 28.76 -2.29 -5.09
N PHE A 540 29.63 -3.15 -4.57
CA PHE A 540 29.38 -4.59 -4.55
C PHE A 540 28.05 -4.91 -3.88
N THR A 541 27.80 -4.33 -2.72
CA THR A 541 26.60 -4.59 -1.93
C THR A 541 25.33 -4.05 -2.62
N ASP A 542 25.41 -2.82 -3.19
CA ASP A 542 24.28 -2.21 -3.89
C ASP A 542 23.90 -3.01 -5.14
N GLU A 543 24.89 -3.37 -5.92
CA GLU A 543 24.67 -4.10 -7.17
C GLU A 543 24.25 -5.55 -6.92
N LEU A 544 24.79 -6.18 -5.87
CA LEU A 544 24.39 -7.53 -5.48
C LEU A 544 22.91 -7.57 -5.05
N LEU A 545 22.50 -6.62 -4.23
CA LEU A 545 21.11 -6.45 -3.80
C LEU A 545 20.18 -6.22 -4.99
N HIS A 546 20.57 -5.33 -5.90
CA HIS A 546 19.78 -5.02 -7.09
C HIS A 546 19.58 -6.24 -8.02
N ARG A 547 20.60 -7.09 -8.17
CA ARG A 547 20.55 -8.26 -9.08
C ARG A 547 19.96 -9.52 -8.44
N ALA A 548 20.11 -9.69 -7.14
CA ALA A 548 19.70 -10.91 -6.45
C ALA A 548 18.27 -10.85 -5.91
N ARG A 549 17.83 -9.68 -5.45
CA ARG A 549 16.49 -9.51 -4.87
C ARG A 549 15.41 -9.88 -5.88
N PRO A 550 14.50 -10.80 -5.54
CA PRO A 550 13.33 -11.12 -6.36
C PRO A 550 12.41 -9.89 -6.54
N ALA A 551 11.79 -9.76 -7.71
CA ALA A 551 10.85 -8.66 -7.98
C ALA A 551 9.57 -8.74 -7.12
N ASP A 552 9.16 -9.98 -6.79
CA ASP A 552 7.95 -10.27 -6.02
C ASP A 552 8.28 -10.60 -4.55
N ASN A 553 9.35 -9.97 -4.02
CA ASN A 553 9.73 -10.19 -2.62
C ASN A 553 8.85 -9.35 -1.69
N ASP A 554 8.09 -10.02 -0.84
CA ASP A 554 7.22 -9.44 0.19
C ASP A 554 7.86 -9.39 1.58
N ASP A 555 9.15 -9.79 1.72
CA ASP A 555 9.86 -9.83 2.99
C ASP A 555 10.96 -8.76 3.10
N ASP A 556 11.39 -8.52 4.33
CA ASP A 556 12.52 -7.65 4.63
C ASP A 556 13.82 -8.28 4.09
N VAL A 557 14.81 -7.47 3.79
CA VAL A 557 16.14 -7.92 3.39
C VAL A 557 17.20 -7.22 4.22
N ALA A 558 17.95 -7.96 5.00
CA ALA A 558 19.16 -7.49 5.63
C ALA A 558 20.39 -8.11 4.94
N LEU A 559 21.41 -7.29 4.68
CA LEU A 559 22.66 -7.71 4.08
C LEU A 559 23.83 -7.01 4.79
N LEU A 560 24.82 -7.80 5.21
CA LEU A 560 26.08 -7.33 5.78
C LEU A 560 27.24 -7.90 4.95
N ALA A 561 28.03 -7.02 4.35
CA ALA A 561 29.25 -7.38 3.62
C ALA A 561 30.49 -6.88 4.35
N VAL A 562 31.46 -7.76 4.54
CA VAL A 562 32.71 -7.46 5.23
C VAL A 562 33.90 -7.92 4.38
N ARG A 563 34.73 -6.98 3.95
CA ARG A 563 35.95 -7.25 3.18
C ARG A 563 37.17 -7.13 4.06
N VAL A 564 38.00 -8.16 4.05
CA VAL A 564 39.29 -8.15 4.79
C VAL A 564 40.37 -7.47 3.96
N GLY A 565 41.16 -6.61 4.60
CA GLY A 565 42.31 -5.95 3.98
C GLY A 565 43.48 -6.91 3.72
N ALA A 566 44.49 -6.39 3.03
CA ALA A 566 45.68 -7.19 2.66
C ALA A 566 46.48 -7.69 3.88
N ARG A 567 46.45 -6.97 4.98
CA ARG A 567 47.04 -7.37 6.28
C ARG A 567 46.21 -6.79 7.41
N PRO A 568 46.03 -7.54 8.52
CA PRO A 568 45.48 -6.98 9.76
C PRO A 568 46.37 -5.86 10.28
N VAL A 569 45.76 -4.75 10.67
CA VAL A 569 46.50 -3.68 11.31
C VAL A 569 46.60 -3.99 12.82
N HIS A 570 47.74 -4.39 13.29
CA HIS A 570 47.96 -4.65 14.71
C HIS A 570 47.88 -3.29 15.42
N VAL A 571 46.77 -3.06 16.09
CA VAL A 571 46.63 -1.93 17.04
C VAL A 571 47.25 -2.41 18.38
N GLY A 572 48.51 -2.09 18.58
CA GLY A 572 49.14 -2.34 19.87
C GLY A 572 48.32 -1.77 21.03
N PRO A 573 48.45 -2.31 22.25
CA PRO A 573 47.67 -1.84 23.40
C PRO A 573 47.89 -0.34 23.58
N ARG A 574 46.81 0.42 23.71
CA ARG A 574 46.88 1.85 24.10
C ARG A 574 47.67 1.94 25.38
N PRO A 575 48.72 2.79 25.46
CA PRO A 575 49.40 3.02 26.70
C PRO A 575 48.35 3.49 27.72
N ALA A 576 48.32 2.85 28.89
CA ALA A 576 47.48 3.26 29.99
C ALA A 576 47.84 4.71 30.30
N GLY A 577 46.96 5.64 29.97
CA GLY A 577 47.10 7.06 30.27
C GLY A 577 47.11 7.22 31.78
N GLY A 578 48.17 7.86 32.26
CA GLY A 578 48.33 8.27 33.63
C GLY A 578 47.34 9.37 34.03
#